data_f6b1877d219980e6c8af40f3030bcc7f
#
_entry.id   f6b1877d219980e6c8af40f3030bcc7f
#
_cell.length_a   1.000
_cell.length_b   1.000
_cell.length_c   1.000
_cell.angle_alpha   90.00
_cell.angle_beta   90.00
_cell.angle_gamma   90.00
#
_symmetry.space_group_name_H-M   'P 1'
#
loop_
_entity.id
_entity.type
_entity.pdbx_description
1 polymer ?
#
loop_
_entity_poly.entity_id
_entity_poly.type
_entity_poly.pdbx_seq_one_letter_code
_entity_poly.pdbx_strand_id
1 'polypeptide(L)'
;MYKRQFQTGLSVVRLRILAYGLSGLFSAVAALCLTGETASGDPLLGGALALSAISAVVLGGTALSGGQGGAVGSILGALVLGLIGNVIFFAGLPFEYQTLVQGLIVLLALAGGVVVTRRTA
;
A
#
# COMPACT_ATOMS: atom_id res chain seq x y z
N MET A 1 -22.83 6.52 -6.53
CA MET A 1 -21.56 7.12 -6.98
C MET A 1 -21.27 6.95 -8.48
N TYR A 2 -21.72 5.89 -9.14
CA TYR A 2 -21.48 5.65 -10.58
C TYR A 2 -22.11 6.66 -11.55
N LYS A 3 -23.24 7.29 -11.18
CA LYS A 3 -23.96 8.22 -12.09
C LYS A 3 -23.20 9.51 -12.40
N ARG A 4 -22.34 10.00 -11.50
CA ARG A 4 -21.56 11.24 -11.74
C ARG A 4 -20.37 11.02 -12.68
N GLN A 5 -19.81 9.82 -12.72
CA GLN A 5 -18.71 9.48 -13.62
C GLN A 5 -19.17 9.32 -15.08
N PHE A 6 -20.42 8.93 -15.30
CA PHE A 6 -21.00 8.85 -16.65
C PHE A 6 -21.20 10.24 -17.28
N GLN A 7 -21.39 11.27 -16.46
CA GLN A 7 -21.61 12.64 -16.96
C GLN A 7 -20.33 13.35 -17.40
N THR A 8 -19.15 12.85 -17.00
CA THR A 8 -17.84 13.43 -17.36
C THR A 8 -17.23 12.83 -18.64
N GLY A 9 -17.94 11.94 -19.34
CA GLY A 9 -17.47 11.31 -20.59
C GLY A 9 -16.32 10.30 -20.42
N LEU A 10 -15.90 10.01 -19.17
CA LEU A 10 -14.84 9.05 -18.88
C LEU A 10 -15.39 7.63 -18.88
N SER A 11 -14.84 6.75 -19.73
CA SER A 11 -15.19 5.34 -19.74
C SER A 11 -14.59 4.63 -18.52
N VAL A 12 -15.41 4.39 -17.49
CA VAL A 12 -15.02 3.70 -16.24
C VAL A 12 -14.32 2.36 -16.52
N VAL A 13 -14.76 1.64 -17.56
CA VAL A 13 -14.17 0.36 -17.97
C VAL A 13 -12.71 0.53 -18.40
N ARG A 14 -12.41 1.53 -19.24
CA ARG A 14 -11.03 1.79 -19.70
C ARG A 14 -10.12 2.19 -18.53
N LEU A 15 -10.60 3.03 -17.62
CA LEU A 15 -9.84 3.43 -16.44
C LEU A 15 -9.53 2.24 -15.52
N ARG A 16 -10.49 1.33 -15.34
CA ARG A 16 -10.24 0.10 -14.57
C ARG A 16 -9.20 -0.79 -15.23
N ILE A 17 -9.33 -1.03 -16.53
CA ILE A 17 -8.36 -1.87 -17.27
C ILE A 17 -6.97 -1.27 -17.18
N LEU A 18 -6.82 0.04 -17.34
CA LEU A 18 -5.53 0.73 -17.19
C LEU A 18 -4.98 0.62 -15.76
N ALA A 19 -5.80 0.81 -14.75
CA ALA A 19 -5.38 0.72 -13.36
C ALA A 19 -4.90 -0.69 -13.00
N TYR A 20 -5.65 -1.73 -13.38
CA TYR A 20 -5.25 -3.11 -13.15
C TYR A 20 -4.03 -3.52 -14.00
N GLY A 21 -3.94 -3.03 -15.24
CA GLY A 21 -2.79 -3.28 -16.11
C GLY A 21 -1.49 -2.68 -15.53
N LEU A 22 -1.54 -1.42 -15.07
CA LEU A 22 -0.41 -0.77 -14.40
C LEU A 22 -0.05 -1.48 -13.09
N SER A 23 -1.04 -1.84 -12.29
CA SER A 23 -0.80 -2.60 -11.05
C SER A 23 -0.11 -3.93 -11.32
N GLY A 24 -0.55 -4.68 -12.35
CA GLY A 24 0.08 -5.92 -12.75
C GLY A 24 1.52 -5.73 -13.23
N LEU A 25 1.78 -4.67 -14.00
CA LEU A 25 3.13 -4.35 -14.48
C LEU A 25 4.07 -4.02 -13.31
N PHE A 26 3.65 -3.16 -12.38
CA PHE A 26 4.46 -2.85 -11.20
C PHE A 26 4.65 -4.06 -10.29
N SER A 27 3.65 -4.92 -10.15
CA SER A 27 3.78 -6.17 -9.41
C SER A 27 4.79 -7.13 -10.04
N ALA A 28 4.83 -7.20 -11.37
CA ALA A 28 5.83 -8.02 -12.08
C ALA A 28 7.25 -7.50 -11.86
N VAL A 29 7.45 -6.17 -11.93
CA VAL A 29 8.76 -5.56 -11.64
C VAL A 29 9.18 -5.82 -10.19
N ALA A 30 8.26 -5.67 -9.24
CA ALA A 30 8.53 -5.94 -7.83
C ALA A 30 8.91 -7.42 -7.59
N ALA A 31 8.20 -8.34 -8.25
CA ALA A 31 8.52 -9.77 -8.17
C ALA A 31 9.89 -10.10 -8.71
N LEU A 32 10.30 -9.49 -9.85
CA LEU A 32 11.65 -9.67 -10.41
C LEU A 32 12.73 -9.14 -9.47
N CYS A 33 12.54 -7.96 -8.88
CA CYS A 33 13.47 -7.40 -7.91
C CYS A 33 13.62 -8.31 -6.67
N LEU A 34 12.49 -8.77 -6.14
CA LEU A 34 12.47 -9.62 -4.96
C LEU A 34 13.14 -10.98 -5.20
N THR A 35 12.82 -11.62 -6.33
CA THR A 35 13.45 -12.89 -6.72
C THR A 35 14.94 -12.72 -6.94
N GLY A 36 15.38 -11.57 -7.50
CA GLY A 36 16.78 -11.25 -7.66
C GLY A 36 17.53 -11.08 -6.33
N GLU A 37 16.85 -10.50 -5.32
CA GLU A 37 17.42 -10.28 -4.00
C GLU A 37 17.49 -11.57 -3.17
N THR A 38 16.44 -12.37 -3.19
CA THR A 38 16.33 -13.60 -2.38
C THR A 38 16.93 -14.83 -3.06
N ALA A 39 17.20 -14.77 -4.37
CA ALA A 39 17.62 -15.89 -5.22
C ALA A 39 16.71 -17.14 -5.08
N SER A 40 15.49 -16.95 -4.61
CA SER A 40 14.48 -18.01 -4.40
C SER A 40 13.07 -17.52 -4.71
N GLY A 41 12.21 -18.43 -5.15
CA GLY A 41 10.79 -18.16 -5.34
C GLY A 41 9.98 -18.75 -4.20
N ASP A 42 9.58 -17.93 -3.22
CA ASP A 42 8.72 -18.36 -2.13
C ASP A 42 7.28 -17.89 -2.37
N PRO A 43 6.32 -18.81 -2.59
CA PRO A 43 4.93 -18.45 -2.84
C PRO A 43 4.23 -17.85 -1.61
N LEU A 44 4.76 -18.01 -0.41
CA LEU A 44 4.17 -17.49 0.82
C LEU A 44 4.45 -15.99 1.03
N LEU A 45 5.49 -15.45 0.38
CA LEU A 45 5.84 -14.03 0.47
C LEU A 45 4.75 -13.11 -0.10
N GLY A 46 3.96 -13.59 -1.04
CA GLY A 46 2.89 -12.81 -1.68
C GLY A 46 1.86 -12.25 -0.70
N GLY A 47 1.46 -13.04 0.31
CA GLY A 47 0.50 -12.61 1.32
C GLY A 47 1.04 -11.50 2.23
N ALA A 48 2.27 -11.65 2.70
CA ALA A 48 2.93 -10.65 3.54
C ALA A 48 3.18 -9.34 2.78
N LEU A 49 3.58 -9.42 1.51
CA LEU A 49 3.77 -8.25 0.65
C LEU A 49 2.47 -7.50 0.38
N ALA A 50 1.35 -8.21 0.20
CA ALA A 50 0.04 -7.59 0.02
C ALA A 50 -0.36 -6.75 1.24
N LEU A 51 -0.18 -7.27 2.45
CA LEU A 51 -0.45 -6.53 3.68
C LEU A 51 0.49 -5.33 3.83
N SER A 52 1.78 -5.49 3.53
CA SER A 52 2.75 -4.40 3.56
C SER A 52 2.40 -3.30 2.55
N ALA A 53 1.97 -3.67 1.35
CA ALA A 53 1.54 -2.71 0.32
C ALA A 53 0.30 -1.91 0.75
N ILE A 54 -0.70 -2.58 1.34
CA ILE A 54 -1.88 -1.91 1.90
C ILE A 54 -1.47 -0.94 3.00
N SER A 55 -0.57 -1.38 3.90
CA SER A 55 -0.04 -0.56 5.00
C SER A 55 0.65 0.69 4.47
N ALA A 56 1.49 0.55 3.45
CA ALA A 56 2.21 1.64 2.81
C ALA A 56 1.25 2.68 2.21
N VAL A 57 0.22 2.23 1.52
CA VAL A 57 -0.77 3.10 0.86
C VAL A 57 -1.62 3.84 1.90
N VAL A 58 -2.03 3.18 2.97
CA VAL A 58 -2.78 3.80 4.07
C VAL A 58 -1.94 4.81 4.82
N LEU A 59 -0.69 4.46 5.14
CA LEU A 59 0.26 5.37 5.77
C LEU A 59 0.53 6.60 4.89
N GLY A 60 0.53 6.41 3.57
CA GLY A 60 0.64 7.47 2.58
C GLY A 60 -0.58 8.39 2.47
N GLY A 61 -1.61 8.19 3.31
CA GLY A 61 -2.80 9.04 3.38
C GLY A 61 -3.89 8.69 2.35
N THR A 62 -3.82 7.50 1.74
CA THR A 62 -4.87 7.03 0.85
C THR A 62 -5.99 6.39 1.65
N ALA A 63 -7.21 6.93 1.52
CA ALA A 63 -8.37 6.39 2.21
C ALA A 63 -8.82 5.06 1.59
N LEU A 64 -8.96 4.02 2.42
CA LEU A 64 -9.47 2.70 1.97
C LEU A 64 -10.91 2.77 1.47
N SER A 65 -11.69 3.76 1.93
CA SER A 65 -13.05 4.03 1.45
C SER A 65 -13.10 4.61 0.02
N GLY A 66 -11.94 5.00 -0.53
CA GLY A 66 -11.82 5.65 -1.83
C GLY A 66 -12.13 7.14 -1.80
N GLY A 67 -11.84 7.81 -2.89
CA GLY A 67 -12.12 9.24 -3.06
C GLY A 67 -11.04 10.19 -2.57
N GLN A 68 -10.10 9.74 -1.76
CA GLN A 68 -8.95 10.51 -1.29
C GLN A 68 -7.68 9.67 -1.34
N GLY A 69 -6.61 10.26 -1.82
CA GLY A 69 -5.29 9.63 -1.90
C GLY A 69 -4.45 10.19 -3.04
N GLY A 70 -3.17 9.88 -3.01
CA GLY A 70 -2.23 10.32 -4.05
C GLY A 70 -1.09 9.32 -4.22
N ALA A 71 -0.58 9.22 -5.46
CA ALA A 71 0.55 8.36 -5.78
C ALA A 71 1.81 8.77 -4.99
N VAL A 72 2.07 10.06 -4.86
CA VAL A 72 3.23 10.59 -4.13
C VAL A 72 3.18 10.19 -2.65
N GLY A 73 2.00 10.34 -2.00
CA GLY A 73 1.81 9.90 -0.62
C GLY A 73 2.07 8.41 -0.43
N SER A 74 1.55 7.57 -1.33
CA SER A 74 1.75 6.12 -1.28
C SER A 74 3.22 5.73 -1.44
N ILE A 75 3.97 6.41 -2.33
CA ILE A 75 5.41 6.20 -2.50
C ILE A 75 6.17 6.57 -1.21
N LEU A 76 5.85 7.72 -0.63
CA LEU A 76 6.47 8.15 0.64
C LEU A 76 6.12 7.18 1.78
N GLY A 77 4.89 6.70 1.86
CA GLY A 77 4.48 5.68 2.82
C GLY A 77 5.27 4.38 2.66
N ALA A 78 5.48 3.93 1.44
CA ALA A 78 6.30 2.75 1.15
C ALA A 78 7.77 2.94 1.56
N LEU A 79 8.35 4.12 1.29
CA LEU A 79 9.72 4.45 1.73
C LEU A 79 9.85 4.44 3.26
N VAL A 80 8.90 5.05 3.96
CA VAL A 80 8.90 5.08 5.43
C VAL A 80 8.82 3.67 6.01
N LEU A 81 7.91 2.83 5.50
CA LEU A 81 7.80 1.44 5.96
C LEU A 81 9.06 0.62 5.63
N GLY A 82 9.66 0.82 4.47
CA GLY A 82 10.91 0.19 4.10
C GLY A 82 12.05 0.59 5.04
N LEU A 83 12.16 1.87 5.39
CA LEU A 83 13.15 2.35 6.35
C LEU A 83 12.94 1.75 7.73
N ILE A 84 11.70 1.69 8.22
CA ILE A 84 11.38 1.07 9.51
C ILE A 84 11.76 -0.42 9.50
N GLY A 85 11.44 -1.14 8.41
CA GLY A 85 11.83 -2.54 8.25
C GLY A 85 13.34 -2.75 8.30
N ASN A 86 14.10 -1.91 7.60
CA ASN A 86 15.55 -1.96 7.63
C ASN A 86 16.12 -1.65 9.03
N VAL A 87 15.59 -0.64 9.72
CA VAL A 87 16.03 -0.33 11.09
C VAL A 87 15.80 -1.51 12.04
N ILE A 88 14.64 -2.17 11.96
CA ILE A 88 14.33 -3.34 12.77
C ILE A 88 15.29 -4.49 12.46
N PHE A 89 15.57 -4.70 11.17
CA PHE A 89 16.52 -5.72 10.73
C PHE A 89 17.94 -5.48 11.28
N PHE A 90 18.45 -4.25 11.18
CA PHE A 90 19.76 -3.87 11.72
C PHE A 90 19.83 -3.90 13.25
N ALA A 91 18.69 -3.72 13.93
CA ALA A 91 18.59 -3.89 15.39
C ALA A 91 18.67 -5.36 15.84
N GLY A 92 18.72 -6.31 14.90
CA GLY A 92 18.80 -7.74 15.21
C GLY A 92 17.48 -8.33 15.76
N LEU A 93 16.36 -7.65 15.55
CA LEU A 93 15.06 -8.13 15.99
C LEU A 93 14.49 -9.15 15.00
N PRO A 94 13.80 -10.23 15.48
CA PRO A 94 13.14 -11.19 14.62
C PRO A 94 12.10 -10.55 13.70
N PHE A 95 11.88 -11.17 12.54
CA PHE A 95 10.94 -10.69 11.51
C PHE A 95 9.49 -10.54 12.03
N GLU A 96 9.12 -11.31 13.04
CA GLU A 96 7.80 -11.24 13.69
C GLU A 96 7.52 -9.84 14.28
N TYR A 97 8.54 -9.17 14.82
CA TYR A 97 8.39 -7.80 15.34
C TYR A 97 8.12 -6.78 14.25
N GLN A 98 8.67 -6.97 13.06
CA GLN A 98 8.40 -6.11 11.91
C GLN A 98 6.91 -6.16 11.54
N THR A 99 6.32 -7.34 11.50
CA THR A 99 4.89 -7.53 11.21
C THR A 99 4.01 -6.89 12.28
N LEU A 100 4.35 -7.02 13.57
CA LEU A 100 3.63 -6.37 14.66
C LEU A 100 3.69 -4.85 14.56
N VAL A 101 4.87 -4.28 14.29
CA VAL A 101 5.04 -2.83 14.13
C VAL A 101 4.24 -2.32 12.94
N GLN A 102 4.27 -3.03 11.81
CA GLN A 102 3.45 -2.69 10.65
C GLN A 102 1.96 -2.70 10.96
N GLY A 103 1.48 -3.74 11.63
CA GLY A 103 0.07 -3.85 12.05
C GLY A 103 -0.34 -2.71 12.98
N LEU A 104 0.51 -2.35 13.93
CA LEU A 104 0.27 -1.23 14.84
C LEU A 104 0.23 0.11 14.10
N ILE A 105 1.15 0.34 13.17
CA ILE A 105 1.19 1.57 12.34
C ILE A 105 -0.10 1.69 11.52
N VAL A 106 -0.58 0.60 10.92
CA VAL A 106 -1.84 0.60 10.16
C VAL A 106 -3.03 0.95 11.05
N LEU A 107 -3.11 0.36 12.24
CA LEU A 107 -4.17 0.66 13.19
C LEU A 107 -4.17 2.14 13.60
N LEU A 108 -3.00 2.70 13.89
CA LEU A 108 -2.86 4.11 14.24
C LEU A 108 -3.20 5.03 13.07
N ALA A 109 -2.78 4.69 11.85
CA ALA A 109 -3.09 5.44 10.64
C ALA A 109 -4.60 5.44 10.34
N LEU A 110 -5.26 4.28 10.49
CA LEU A 110 -6.72 4.16 10.32
C LEU A 110 -7.46 4.94 11.40
N ALA A 111 -7.07 4.81 12.66
CA ALA A 111 -7.66 5.55 13.77
C ALA A 111 -7.51 7.07 13.58
N GLY A 112 -6.33 7.53 13.18
CA GLY A 112 -6.06 8.93 12.85
C GLY A 112 -6.91 9.43 11.69
N GLY A 113 -7.03 8.65 10.62
CA GLY A 113 -7.87 8.97 9.47
C GLY A 113 -9.35 9.15 9.84
N VAL A 114 -9.89 8.27 10.67
CA VAL A 114 -11.28 8.35 11.14
C VAL A 114 -11.50 9.59 12.00
N VAL A 115 -10.56 9.92 12.89
CA VAL A 115 -10.64 11.10 13.75
C VAL A 115 -10.61 12.40 12.95
N VAL A 116 -9.73 12.49 11.95
CA VAL A 116 -9.63 13.66 11.06
C VAL A 116 -10.90 13.83 10.23
N THR A 117 -11.45 12.76 9.68
CA THR A 117 -12.67 12.81 8.87
C THR A 117 -13.90 13.23 9.69
N ARG A 118 -13.94 12.87 10.98
CA ARG A 118 -15.03 13.33 11.88
C ARG A 118 -14.94 14.81 12.25
N ARG A 119 -13.75 15.41 12.19
CA ARG A 119 -13.59 16.84 12.50
C ARG A 119 -13.92 17.77 11.33
N THR A 120 -13.95 17.25 10.12
CA THR A 120 -14.27 18.01 8.89
C THR A 120 -15.72 17.82 8.40
N ALA A 121 -16.50 17.00 9.07
CA ALA A 121 -17.95 16.87 8.88
C ALA A 121 -18.71 17.60 9.98
#